data_e14b86faf03b4a4fa5560fcd5550743c
#
_entry.id   e14b86faf03b4a4fa5560fcd5550743c
#
_cell.length_a   1.000
_cell.length_b   1.000
_cell.length_c   1.000
_cell.angle_alpha   90.00
_cell.angle_beta   90.00
_cell.angle_gamma   90.00
#
_symmetry.space_group_name_H-M   'P 1'
#
loop_
_entity.id
_entity.type
_entity.pdbx_description
1 polymer ?
#
loop_
_entity_poly.entity_id
_entity_poly.type
_entity_poly.pdbx_seq_one_letter_code
_entity_poly.pdbx_strand_id
1 'polypeptide(L)'
;MVIGTMDAASRRHAEYPPIIEEALEYLRQQDFSKLADGRYFPRGEEHGEEIFADVQRYTTKPAEECYPEAHKRYADVQFIAEGSEYLGWCPFSPDLVEHAPYNDVYDITFFEKLVPESTLIMKPGSFAVLYPEDVHAPRMETEEGPKPVTKVVVKISVDLL
;
A
#
# COMPACT_ATOMS: atom_id res chain seq x y z
N MET A 1 7.23 -8.83 0.67
CA MET A 1 5.84 -8.46 1.06
C MET A 1 5.40 -9.21 2.30
N VAL A 2 4.65 -8.56 3.18
CA VAL A 2 3.95 -9.18 4.32
C VAL A 2 2.47 -8.83 4.23
N ILE A 3 1.59 -9.80 4.49
CA ILE A 3 0.14 -9.60 4.49
C ILE A 3 -0.48 -10.01 5.82
N GLY A 4 -1.46 -9.25 6.28
CA GLY A 4 -2.14 -9.55 7.53
C GLY A 4 -3.49 -8.84 7.66
N THR A 5 -4.09 -9.03 8.83
CA THR A 5 -5.25 -8.25 9.26
C THR A 5 -4.92 -7.53 10.56
N MET A 6 -5.54 -6.39 10.79
CA MET A 6 -5.34 -5.61 12.02
C MET A 6 -5.64 -6.41 13.28
N ASP A 7 -6.65 -7.28 13.24
CA ASP A 7 -7.00 -8.17 14.35
C ASP A 7 -5.90 -9.22 14.62
N ALA A 8 -5.32 -9.83 13.57
CA ALA A 8 -4.22 -10.77 13.73
C ALA A 8 -2.94 -10.07 14.21
N ALA A 9 -2.61 -8.89 13.68
CA ALA A 9 -1.44 -8.12 14.09
C ALA A 9 -1.51 -7.70 15.57
N SER A 10 -2.70 -7.34 16.08
CA SER A 10 -2.87 -6.98 17.50
C SER A 10 -2.55 -8.11 18.48
N ARG A 11 -2.57 -9.38 18.02
CA ARG A 11 -2.26 -10.57 18.82
C ARG A 11 -0.80 -11.00 18.74
N ARG A 12 -0.03 -10.45 17.80
CA ARG A 12 1.33 -10.86 17.48
C ARG A 12 2.31 -9.72 17.70
N HIS A 13 2.32 -9.17 18.92
CA HIS A 13 3.25 -8.12 19.28
C HIS A 13 4.71 -8.55 19.01
N ALA A 14 5.48 -7.64 18.41
CA ALA A 14 6.90 -7.76 18.12
C ALA A 14 7.31 -8.73 16.98
N GLU A 15 6.40 -9.09 16.07
CA GLU A 15 6.75 -9.84 14.86
C GLU A 15 7.15 -8.94 13.68
N TYR A 16 6.89 -7.63 13.77
CA TYR A 16 7.23 -6.65 12.73
C TYR A 16 8.37 -5.73 13.21
N PRO A 17 9.13 -5.14 12.27
CA PRO A 17 10.04 -4.05 12.62
C PRO A 17 9.31 -2.94 13.39
N PRO A 18 9.97 -2.27 14.37
CA PRO A 18 9.30 -1.27 15.21
C PRO A 18 8.57 -0.17 14.44
N ILE A 19 9.12 0.27 13.32
CA ILE A 19 8.49 1.32 12.50
C ILE A 19 7.21 0.81 11.79
N ILE A 20 7.15 -0.46 11.42
CA ILE A 20 5.95 -1.08 10.87
C ILE A 20 4.88 -1.21 11.97
N GLU A 21 5.27 -1.61 13.20
CA GLU A 21 4.34 -1.63 14.34
C GLU A 21 3.76 -0.25 14.64
N GLU A 22 4.58 0.81 14.56
CA GLU A 22 4.13 2.20 14.71
C GLU A 22 3.10 2.59 13.65
N ALA A 23 3.34 2.23 12.38
CA ALA A 23 2.39 2.47 11.30
C ALA A 23 1.07 1.71 11.52
N LEU A 24 1.12 0.45 11.94
CA LEU A 24 -0.06 -0.35 12.26
C LEU A 24 -0.82 0.23 13.46
N GLU A 25 -0.12 0.73 14.47
CA GLU A 25 -0.75 1.37 15.62
C GLU A 25 -1.42 2.69 15.25
N TYR A 26 -0.77 3.52 14.42
CA TYR A 26 -1.39 4.72 13.85
C TYR A 26 -2.70 4.36 13.13
N LEU A 27 -2.69 3.33 12.26
CA LEU A 27 -3.87 2.89 11.53
C LEU A 27 -5.01 2.42 12.45
N ARG A 28 -4.71 1.76 13.59
CA ARG A 28 -5.71 1.32 14.57
C ARG A 28 -6.41 2.47 15.29
N GLN A 29 -5.70 3.56 15.53
CA GLN A 29 -6.19 4.70 16.31
C GLN A 29 -7.08 5.64 15.50
N GLN A 30 -7.10 5.53 14.17
CA GLN A 30 -7.80 6.46 13.31
C GLN A 30 -9.23 6.00 12.99
N ASP A 31 -10.15 6.96 12.95
CA ASP A 31 -11.48 6.82 12.35
C ASP A 31 -11.47 7.45 10.95
N PHE A 32 -11.15 6.64 9.94
CA PHE A 32 -10.99 7.12 8.57
C PHE A 32 -12.28 7.62 7.94
N SER A 33 -13.45 7.32 8.52
CA SER A 33 -14.72 7.90 8.08
C SER A 33 -14.79 9.42 8.32
N LYS A 34 -13.98 9.94 9.25
CA LYS A 34 -13.91 11.36 9.62
C LYS A 34 -12.77 12.12 8.99
N LEU A 35 -11.83 11.44 8.35
CA LEU A 35 -10.69 12.06 7.69
C LEU A 35 -11.01 12.31 6.23
N ALA A 36 -10.63 13.49 5.71
CA ALA A 36 -10.70 13.80 4.29
C ALA A 36 -9.60 13.05 3.52
N ASP A 37 -9.71 13.01 2.18
CA ASP A 37 -8.60 12.58 1.34
C ASP A 37 -7.44 13.55 1.49
N GLY A 38 -6.22 13.02 1.56
CA GLY A 38 -5.02 13.82 1.72
C GLY A 38 -3.96 13.17 2.57
N ARG A 39 -2.90 13.95 2.82
CA ARG A 39 -1.72 13.52 3.56
C ARG A 39 -1.82 13.89 5.04
N TYR A 40 -1.44 12.95 5.88
CA TYR A 40 -1.38 13.05 7.33
C TYR A 40 -0.01 12.62 7.83
N PHE A 41 0.42 13.16 8.96
CA PHE A 41 1.78 12.97 9.48
C PHE A 41 1.72 12.31 10.86
N PRO A 42 1.95 10.99 10.96
CA PRO A 42 1.90 10.25 12.22
C PRO A 42 2.84 10.79 13.31
N ARG A 43 3.98 11.35 12.92
CA ARG A 43 5.00 11.92 13.80
C ARG A 43 5.06 13.46 13.81
N GLY A 44 4.15 14.13 13.08
CA GLY A 44 4.21 15.57 12.82
C GLY A 44 4.80 15.90 11.45
N GLU A 45 4.51 17.09 10.94
CA GLU A 45 4.94 17.56 9.61
C GLU A 45 6.47 17.61 9.46
N GLU A 46 7.19 17.86 10.54
CA GLU A 46 8.66 17.91 10.59
C GLU A 46 9.33 16.56 10.28
N HIS A 47 8.59 15.44 10.43
CA HIS A 47 9.00 14.09 10.09
C HIS A 47 8.32 13.56 8.82
N GLY A 48 7.72 14.43 8.03
CA GLY A 48 6.92 14.06 6.86
C GLY A 48 7.70 13.41 5.72
N GLU A 49 9.04 13.51 5.72
CA GLU A 49 9.90 12.76 4.80
C GLU A 49 10.28 11.37 5.33
N GLU A 50 10.11 11.14 6.63
CA GLU A 50 10.38 9.85 7.26
C GLU A 50 9.18 8.90 7.19
N ILE A 51 7.99 9.42 7.55
CA ILE A 51 6.73 8.68 7.58
C ILE A 51 5.55 9.61 7.33
N PHE A 52 4.65 9.22 6.43
CA PHE A 52 3.38 9.89 6.20
C PHE A 52 2.29 8.89 5.77
N ALA A 53 1.04 9.29 5.93
CA ALA A 53 -0.13 8.49 5.57
C ALA A 53 -0.99 9.24 4.56
N ASP A 54 -1.24 8.64 3.41
CA ASP A 54 -2.14 9.17 2.38
C ASP A 54 -3.49 8.45 2.47
N VAL A 55 -4.56 9.20 2.81
CA VAL A 55 -5.94 8.72 2.78
C VAL A 55 -6.50 8.95 1.37
N GLN A 56 -7.01 7.90 0.76
CA GLN A 56 -7.46 7.89 -0.63
C GLN A 56 -8.85 7.26 -0.73
N ARG A 57 -9.74 7.89 -1.50
CA ARG A 57 -11.03 7.32 -1.91
C ARG A 57 -11.10 7.25 -3.42
N TYR A 58 -11.47 6.10 -3.93
CA TYR A 58 -11.56 5.82 -5.37
C TYR A 58 -12.54 4.69 -5.64
N THR A 59 -12.87 4.51 -6.90
CA THR A 59 -13.55 3.30 -7.40
C THR A 59 -12.51 2.39 -8.03
N THR A 60 -12.57 1.10 -7.71
CA THR A 60 -11.71 0.08 -8.33
C THR A 60 -11.95 0.00 -9.84
N LYS A 61 -10.97 -0.53 -10.58
CA LYS A 61 -10.93 -0.58 -12.04
C LYS A 61 -10.60 -1.98 -12.54
N PRO A 62 -10.92 -2.29 -13.81
CA PRO A 62 -10.42 -3.49 -14.46
C PRO A 62 -8.90 -3.63 -14.35
N ALA A 63 -8.41 -4.86 -14.20
CA ALA A 63 -6.99 -5.13 -13.99
C ALA A 63 -6.10 -4.54 -15.09
N GLU A 64 -6.57 -4.54 -16.35
CA GLU A 64 -5.88 -3.97 -17.51
C GLU A 64 -5.69 -2.45 -17.46
N GLU A 65 -6.40 -1.75 -16.57
CA GLU A 65 -6.26 -0.31 -16.32
C GLU A 65 -5.37 -0.01 -15.09
N CYS A 66 -4.87 -1.03 -14.40
CA CYS A 66 -4.09 -0.92 -13.17
C CYS A 66 -2.64 -1.32 -13.43
N TYR A 67 -1.80 -0.36 -13.83
CA TYR A 67 -0.38 -0.63 -14.03
C TYR A 67 0.31 -1.01 -12.72
N PRO A 68 1.14 -2.08 -12.72
CA PRO A 68 1.98 -2.39 -11.58
C PRO A 68 2.98 -1.29 -11.31
N GLU A 69 3.27 -1.07 -10.03
CA GLU A 69 4.17 -0.02 -9.57
C GLU A 69 5.18 -0.55 -8.54
N ALA A 70 6.31 0.13 -8.42
CA ALA A 70 7.28 -0.05 -7.34
C ALA A 70 7.88 1.28 -6.93
N HIS A 71 8.39 1.33 -5.71
CA HIS A 71 8.99 2.50 -5.08
C HIS A 71 10.47 2.25 -4.80
N LYS A 72 11.26 3.30 -4.58
CA LYS A 72 12.69 3.19 -4.21
C LYS A 72 12.98 3.69 -2.82
N ARG A 73 12.34 4.80 -2.44
CA ARG A 73 12.62 5.51 -1.18
C ARG A 73 11.72 5.12 -0.03
N TYR A 74 10.54 4.56 -0.33
CA TYR A 74 9.53 4.23 0.67
C TYR A 74 9.08 2.78 0.55
N ALA A 75 8.83 2.17 1.71
CA ALA A 75 7.96 1.01 1.83
C ALA A 75 6.54 1.48 2.11
N ASP A 76 5.56 0.73 1.61
CA ASP A 76 4.13 1.00 1.79
C ASP A 76 3.53 0.07 2.84
N VAL A 77 2.77 0.61 3.78
CA VAL A 77 1.78 -0.16 4.53
C VAL A 77 0.41 0.22 3.98
N GLN A 78 -0.10 -0.60 3.07
CA GLN A 78 -1.41 -0.39 2.43
C GLN A 78 -2.50 -1.04 3.27
N PHE A 79 -3.50 -0.26 3.67
CA PHE A 79 -4.60 -0.69 4.54
C PHE A 79 -5.95 -0.37 3.90
N ILE A 80 -6.88 -1.32 3.92
CA ILE A 80 -8.26 -1.11 3.48
C ILE A 80 -9.13 -0.79 4.70
N ALA A 81 -9.65 0.43 4.74
CA ALA A 81 -10.60 0.87 5.75
C ALA A 81 -12.04 0.50 5.36
N GLU A 82 -12.41 0.68 4.07
CA GLU A 82 -13.73 0.35 3.55
C GLU A 82 -13.63 -0.17 2.12
N GLY A 83 -14.58 -1.02 1.72
CA GLY A 83 -14.60 -1.62 0.39
C GLY A 83 -13.65 -2.82 0.26
N SER A 84 -13.39 -3.23 -0.96
CA SER A 84 -12.44 -4.31 -1.27
C SER A 84 -11.84 -4.13 -2.64
N GLU A 85 -10.61 -4.61 -2.80
CA GLU A 85 -9.90 -4.63 -4.08
C GLU A 85 -9.03 -5.87 -4.22
N TYR A 86 -8.64 -6.19 -5.43
CA TYR A 86 -7.50 -7.06 -5.66
C TYR A 86 -6.21 -6.26 -5.63
N LEU A 87 -5.19 -6.84 -4.98
CA LEU A 87 -3.82 -6.41 -5.01
C LEU A 87 -3.00 -7.45 -5.76
N GLY A 88 -2.51 -7.09 -6.94
CA GLY A 88 -1.54 -7.90 -7.66
C GLY A 88 -0.15 -7.72 -7.09
N TRP A 89 0.70 -8.76 -7.17
CA TRP A 89 2.07 -8.71 -6.67
C TRP A 89 2.99 -9.66 -7.43
N CYS A 90 4.24 -9.23 -7.62
CA CYS A 90 5.37 -10.09 -7.93
C CYS A 90 6.66 -9.52 -7.31
N PRO A 91 7.71 -10.35 -7.10
CA PRO A 91 9.01 -9.81 -6.74
C PRO A 91 9.60 -9.01 -7.91
N PHE A 92 10.37 -7.96 -7.60
CA PHE A 92 11.12 -7.24 -8.62
C PHE A 92 12.07 -8.20 -9.36
N SER A 93 12.09 -8.08 -10.68
CA SER A 93 12.99 -8.81 -11.56
C SER A 93 13.49 -7.86 -12.65
N PRO A 94 14.75 -7.96 -13.09
CA PRO A 94 15.26 -7.18 -14.23
C PRO A 94 14.58 -7.52 -15.56
N ASP A 95 13.80 -8.60 -15.62
CA ASP A 95 13.02 -9.00 -16.80
C ASP A 95 11.66 -8.27 -16.89
N LEU A 96 11.27 -7.52 -15.84
CA LEU A 96 10.06 -6.69 -15.87
C LEU A 96 10.24 -5.52 -16.84
N VAL A 97 9.25 -5.33 -17.70
CA VAL A 97 9.25 -4.24 -18.67
C VAL A 97 8.64 -3.00 -18.05
N GLU A 98 9.40 -1.92 -17.97
CA GLU A 98 8.90 -0.63 -17.53
C GLU A 98 7.88 -0.07 -18.54
N HIS A 99 6.70 0.32 -18.04
CA HIS A 99 5.71 1.10 -18.78
C HIS A 99 6.09 2.59 -18.80
N ALA A 100 6.56 3.09 -17.67
CA ALA A 100 7.08 4.44 -17.52
C ALA A 100 8.31 4.42 -16.60
N PRO A 101 9.36 5.23 -16.94
CA PRO A 101 10.57 5.26 -16.13
C PRO A 101 10.30 5.83 -14.75
N TYR A 102 11.23 5.56 -13.83
CA TYR A 102 11.15 6.06 -12.45
C TYR A 102 10.94 7.58 -12.42
N ASN A 103 9.90 7.98 -11.69
CA ASN A 103 9.59 9.37 -11.40
C ASN A 103 10.04 9.70 -9.98
N ASP A 104 11.09 10.53 -9.87
CA ASP A 104 11.69 10.90 -8.58
C ASP A 104 10.76 11.76 -7.70
N VAL A 105 9.89 12.56 -8.30
CA VAL A 105 8.96 13.42 -7.55
C VAL A 105 7.93 12.58 -6.77
N TYR A 106 7.41 11.53 -7.40
CA TYR A 106 6.39 10.65 -6.82
C TYR A 106 6.95 9.35 -6.25
N ASP A 107 8.26 9.12 -6.40
CA ASP A 107 8.91 7.87 -5.99
C ASP A 107 8.24 6.63 -6.60
N ILE A 108 8.06 6.58 -7.92
CA ILE A 108 7.31 5.51 -8.57
C ILE A 108 7.92 5.11 -9.91
N THR A 109 7.96 3.81 -10.17
CA THR A 109 8.17 3.20 -11.49
C THR A 109 6.93 2.41 -11.84
N PHE A 110 6.41 2.56 -13.06
CA PHE A 110 5.32 1.72 -13.56
C PHE A 110 5.84 0.63 -14.49
N PHE A 111 5.21 -0.54 -14.41
CA PHE A 111 5.53 -1.71 -15.25
C PHE A 111 4.33 -2.09 -16.12
N GLU A 112 4.61 -2.79 -17.26
CA GLU A 112 3.57 -3.25 -18.17
C GLU A 112 2.67 -4.33 -17.55
N LYS A 113 3.27 -5.26 -16.79
CA LYS A 113 2.55 -6.36 -16.13
C LYS A 113 3.37 -6.99 -15.01
N LEU A 114 2.70 -7.73 -14.16
CA LEU A 114 3.32 -8.60 -13.14
C LEU A 114 3.78 -9.92 -13.76
N VAL A 115 5.01 -10.38 -13.44
CA VAL A 115 5.55 -11.67 -13.91
C VAL A 115 6.49 -12.28 -12.86
N PRO A 116 6.15 -13.44 -12.25
CA PRO A 116 4.82 -14.08 -12.23
C PRO A 116 3.81 -13.27 -11.42
N GLU A 117 2.56 -13.38 -11.75
CA GLU A 117 1.50 -12.68 -11.02
C GLU A 117 0.97 -13.52 -9.88
N SER A 118 0.81 -12.87 -8.72
CA SER A 118 0.02 -13.36 -7.58
C SER A 118 -1.03 -12.31 -7.25
N THR A 119 -2.27 -12.73 -7.06
CA THR A 119 -3.38 -11.82 -6.74
C THR A 119 -3.94 -12.13 -5.36
N LEU A 120 -4.16 -11.09 -4.59
CA LEU A 120 -4.67 -11.14 -3.23
C LEU A 120 -5.92 -10.29 -3.11
N ILE A 121 -6.92 -10.78 -2.38
CA ILE A 121 -8.08 -9.97 -2.05
C ILE A 121 -7.81 -9.18 -0.77
N MET A 122 -7.88 -7.86 -0.86
CA MET A 122 -7.78 -6.94 0.26
C MET A 122 -9.19 -6.52 0.68
N LYS A 123 -9.53 -6.74 1.95
CA LYS A 123 -10.85 -6.44 2.55
C LYS A 123 -10.70 -5.46 3.71
N PRO A 124 -11.79 -4.87 4.24
CA PRO A 124 -11.70 -4.00 5.40
C PRO A 124 -10.95 -4.67 6.57
N GLY A 125 -9.97 -3.96 7.11
CA GLY A 125 -9.08 -4.47 8.15
C GLY A 125 -7.85 -5.25 7.64
N SER A 126 -7.75 -5.54 6.33
CA SER A 126 -6.53 -6.13 5.74
C SER A 126 -5.46 -5.07 5.55
N PHE A 127 -4.21 -5.46 5.72
CA PHE A 127 -3.05 -4.66 5.33
C PHE A 127 -2.01 -5.47 4.57
N ALA A 128 -1.21 -4.78 3.76
CA ALA A 128 -0.03 -5.31 3.08
C ALA A 128 1.17 -4.39 3.34
N VAL A 129 2.31 -4.96 3.75
CA VAL A 129 3.60 -4.27 3.80
C VAL A 129 4.36 -4.62 2.53
N LEU A 130 4.66 -3.61 1.74
CA LEU A 130 5.32 -3.71 0.44
C LEU A 130 6.63 -2.95 0.50
N TYR A 131 7.73 -3.66 0.28
CA TYR A 131 9.08 -3.10 0.26
C TYR A 131 9.45 -2.68 -1.18
N PRO A 132 10.57 -1.96 -1.40
CA PRO A 132 10.99 -1.56 -2.76
C PRO A 132 11.10 -2.70 -3.77
N GLU A 133 11.41 -3.91 -3.33
CA GLU A 133 11.47 -5.12 -4.15
C GLU A 133 10.09 -5.77 -4.43
N ASP A 134 9.01 -5.22 -3.90
CA ASP A 134 7.65 -5.72 -4.08
C ASP A 134 6.93 -4.91 -5.18
N VAL A 135 6.95 -5.40 -6.41
CA VAL A 135 6.16 -4.81 -7.49
C VAL A 135 4.70 -5.18 -7.30
N HIS A 136 3.81 -4.19 -7.32
CA HIS A 136 2.41 -4.40 -6.97
C HIS A 136 1.45 -3.59 -7.82
N ALA A 137 0.27 -4.14 -8.06
CA ALA A 137 -0.82 -3.51 -8.81
C ALA A 137 -2.04 -3.35 -7.89
N PRO A 138 -2.25 -2.16 -7.31
CA PRO A 138 -3.42 -1.87 -6.48
C PRO A 138 -4.62 -1.46 -7.34
N ARG A 139 -5.76 -1.25 -6.67
CA ARG A 139 -7.01 -0.69 -7.24
C ARG A 139 -7.76 -1.60 -8.19
N MET A 140 -7.36 -2.84 -8.35
CA MET A 140 -8.05 -3.78 -9.23
C MET A 140 -9.41 -4.18 -8.65
N GLU A 141 -10.44 -4.17 -9.48
CA GLU A 141 -11.77 -4.64 -9.11
C GLU A 141 -11.79 -6.14 -8.82
N THR A 142 -12.69 -6.55 -7.92
CA THR A 142 -12.97 -7.96 -7.65
C THR A 142 -14.03 -8.48 -8.64
N GLU A 143 -14.39 -9.79 -8.55
CA GLU A 143 -15.46 -10.37 -9.39
C GLU A 143 -16.82 -9.68 -9.21
N GLU A 144 -16.97 -8.87 -8.15
CA GLU A 144 -18.19 -8.08 -7.93
C GLU A 144 -18.25 -6.81 -8.79
N GLY A 145 -17.22 -6.53 -9.59
CA GLY A 145 -17.07 -5.34 -10.41
C GLY A 145 -16.59 -4.12 -9.62
N PRO A 146 -16.65 -2.92 -10.24
CA PRO A 146 -16.14 -1.69 -9.65
C PRO A 146 -16.84 -1.35 -8.33
N LYS A 147 -16.05 -1.06 -7.29
CA LYS A 147 -16.53 -0.72 -5.93
C LYS A 147 -15.79 0.50 -5.39
N PRO A 148 -16.48 1.33 -4.59
CA PRO A 148 -15.80 2.37 -3.83
C PRO A 148 -14.91 1.74 -2.74
N VAL A 149 -13.70 2.28 -2.60
CA VAL A 149 -12.71 1.88 -1.60
C VAL A 149 -12.21 3.10 -0.86
N THR A 150 -12.10 2.99 0.46
CA THR A 150 -11.30 3.88 1.31
C THR A 150 -10.03 3.14 1.69
N LYS A 151 -8.90 3.62 1.19
CA LYS A 151 -7.57 3.04 1.40
C LYS A 151 -6.67 4.06 2.10
N VAL A 152 -5.83 3.56 2.96
CA VAL A 152 -4.76 4.35 3.57
C VAL A 152 -3.43 3.70 3.23
N VAL A 153 -2.50 4.50 2.74
CA VAL A 153 -1.13 4.07 2.47
C VAL A 153 -0.20 4.83 3.41
N VAL A 154 0.36 4.13 4.38
CA VAL A 154 1.45 4.70 5.19
C VAL A 154 2.75 4.43 4.46
N LYS A 155 3.42 5.51 4.06
CA LYS A 155 4.74 5.47 3.43
C LYS A 155 5.82 5.68 4.49
N ILE A 156 6.78 4.75 4.51
CA ILE A 156 7.87 4.71 5.49
C ILE A 156 9.18 4.76 4.72
N SER A 157 10.03 5.76 5.03
CA SER A 157 11.36 5.85 4.43
C SER A 157 12.15 4.56 4.65
N VAL A 158 12.82 4.07 3.62
CA VAL A 158 13.68 2.87 3.72
C VAL A 158 14.81 3.03 4.72
N ASP A 159 15.18 4.25 5.06
CA ASP A 159 16.21 4.55 6.06
C ASP A 159 15.80 4.20 7.50
N LEU A 160 14.50 3.91 7.71
CA LEU A 160 13.93 3.54 9.02
C LEU A 160 13.65 2.02 9.17
N LEU A 161 13.91 1.22 8.13
CA LEU A 161 13.61 -0.23 8.09
C LEU A 161 14.73 -1.10 8.65
#